data_eaba975df5f56a9db80e62d34a2b6642
#
_entry.id   eaba975df5f56a9db80e62d34a2b6642
#
_cell.length_a   1.000
_cell.length_b   1.000
_cell.length_c   1.000
_cell.angle_alpha   90.00
_cell.angle_beta   90.00
_cell.angle_gamma   90.00
#
_symmetry.space_group_name_H-M   'P 1'
#
loop_
_entity.id
_entity.type
_entity.pdbx_description
1 polymer ?
#
loop_
_entity_poly.entity_id
_entity_poly.type
_entity_poly.pdbx_seq_one_letter_code
_entity_poly.pdbx_strand_id
1 'polypeptide(L)'
;DYVICIKPDKDNPLTDDAFAKEAVRKIKEAEKIEILKKTKRSEKVVDIKPNIYHIENDMDAFKNETKNDYGSLELDTAFYKPVFYCQLTAGSVVNIKPELVLEAMAKMNGFEYNTLDYQIHRLEMYADKTAKKGEVHLLYSETPCSLVPLSEFGKQEMA
;
A
#
# COMPACT_ATOMS: atom_id res chain seq x y z
N ASP A 1 5.50 -2.63 -2.01
CA ASP A 1 5.49 -1.61 -0.95
C ASP A 1 5.57 -0.22 -1.56
N TYR A 2 4.83 0.70 -0.96
CA TYR A 2 4.74 2.07 -1.45
C TYR A 2 4.85 3.07 -0.32
N VAL A 3 5.39 4.24 -0.61
CA VAL A 3 5.21 5.43 0.20
C VAL A 3 4.36 6.43 -0.56
N ILE A 4 3.37 6.97 0.10
CA ILE A 4 2.45 7.97 -0.45
C ILE A 4 2.81 9.31 0.16
N CYS A 5 3.16 10.26 -0.72
CA CYS A 5 3.54 11.62 -0.35
C CYS A 5 2.54 12.61 -0.92
N ILE A 6 2.39 13.75 -0.23
CA ILE A 6 1.61 14.87 -0.73
C ILE A 6 2.57 15.90 -1.32
N LYS A 7 2.23 16.40 -2.51
CA LYS A 7 2.97 17.46 -3.17
C LYS A 7 2.87 18.77 -2.38
N PRO A 8 3.89 19.64 -2.44
CA PRO A 8 3.82 20.92 -1.75
C PRO A 8 2.66 21.79 -2.26
N ASP A 9 2.17 22.67 -1.39
CA ASP A 9 1.13 23.68 -1.67
C ASP A 9 -0.24 23.08 -2.06
N LYS A 10 -0.52 21.83 -1.66
CA LYS A 10 -1.83 21.22 -1.84
C LYS A 10 -2.69 21.36 -0.58
N ASP A 11 -3.93 21.80 -0.77
CA ASP A 11 -4.93 21.83 0.27
C ASP A 11 -5.57 20.45 0.42
N ASN A 12 -4.94 19.60 1.24
CA ASN A 12 -5.34 18.21 1.43
C ASN A 12 -5.39 17.91 2.93
N PRO A 13 -6.51 17.33 3.45
CA PRO A 13 -6.64 17.04 4.89
C PRO A 13 -5.54 16.12 5.43
N LEU A 14 -4.97 15.26 4.59
CA LEU A 14 -3.89 14.34 4.99
C LEU A 14 -2.56 15.05 5.29
N THR A 15 -2.44 16.34 5.03
CA THR A 15 -1.28 17.12 5.48
C THR A 15 -1.26 17.32 6.99
N ASP A 16 -2.40 17.19 7.65
CA ASP A 16 -2.51 17.19 9.12
C ASP A 16 -2.16 15.79 9.63
N ASP A 17 -1.13 15.69 10.47
CA ASP A 17 -0.64 14.41 10.99
C ASP A 17 -1.69 13.67 11.82
N ALA A 18 -2.49 14.38 12.61
CA ALA A 18 -3.57 13.76 13.39
C ALA A 18 -4.66 13.20 12.48
N PHE A 19 -5.02 13.92 11.44
CA PHE A 19 -6.00 13.45 10.45
C PHE A 19 -5.48 12.23 9.70
N ALA A 20 -4.21 12.25 9.28
CA ALA A 20 -3.58 11.13 8.58
C ALA A 20 -3.52 9.87 9.45
N LYS A 21 -3.16 10.01 10.73
CA LYS A 21 -3.18 8.88 11.69
C LYS A 21 -4.56 8.27 11.83
N GLU A 22 -5.58 9.10 11.95
CA GLU A 22 -6.96 8.63 12.05
C GLU A 22 -7.42 7.94 10.77
N ALA A 23 -7.05 8.46 9.60
CA ALA A 23 -7.36 7.85 8.32
C ALA A 23 -6.73 6.45 8.18
N VAL A 24 -5.48 6.30 8.56
CA VAL A 24 -4.79 5.01 8.56
C VAL A 24 -5.43 4.05 9.57
N ARG A 25 -5.77 4.54 10.77
CA ARG A 25 -6.44 3.74 11.80
C ARG A 25 -7.77 3.17 11.28
N LYS A 26 -8.56 3.97 10.61
CA LYS A 26 -9.83 3.54 10.01
C LYS A 26 -9.63 2.43 8.98
N ILE A 27 -8.60 2.53 8.15
CA ILE A 27 -8.26 1.47 7.19
C ILE A 27 -7.89 0.17 7.93
N LYS A 28 -7.04 0.26 8.97
CA LYS A 28 -6.60 -0.91 9.75
C LYS A 28 -7.75 -1.60 10.48
N GLU A 29 -8.67 -0.84 11.04
CA GLU A 29 -9.80 -1.37 11.83
C GLU A 29 -11.00 -1.81 11.00
N ALA A 30 -11.09 -1.42 9.74
CA ALA A 30 -12.19 -1.82 8.88
C ALA A 30 -12.19 -3.32 8.65
N GLU A 31 -13.34 -3.96 8.79
CA GLU A 31 -13.51 -5.37 8.45
C GLU A 31 -13.54 -5.56 6.94
N LYS A 32 -14.05 -4.58 6.22
CA LYS A 32 -14.29 -4.63 4.80
C LYS A 32 -14.10 -3.22 4.21
N ILE A 33 -13.43 -3.15 3.06
CA ILE A 33 -13.24 -1.88 2.33
C ILE A 33 -13.69 -2.12 0.89
N GLU A 34 -14.92 -1.73 0.58
CA GLU A 34 -15.49 -1.87 -0.76
C GLU A 34 -15.15 -0.63 -1.60
N ILE A 35 -14.64 -0.87 -2.78
CA ILE A 35 -14.34 0.19 -3.74
C ILE A 35 -14.77 -0.23 -5.14
N LEU A 36 -15.18 0.75 -5.94
CA LEU A 36 -15.56 0.51 -7.34
C LEU A 36 -14.30 0.45 -8.20
N LYS A 37 -13.97 -0.75 -8.67
CA LYS A 37 -12.84 -0.96 -9.58
C LYS A 37 -13.35 -0.93 -11.01
N LYS A 38 -12.87 0.06 -11.78
CA LYS A 38 -13.20 0.21 -13.19
C LYS A 38 -12.18 -0.50 -14.06
N THR A 39 -12.66 -1.36 -14.96
CA THR A 39 -11.85 -1.95 -16.02
C THR A 39 -12.38 -1.49 -17.37
N LYS A 40 -11.63 -1.77 -18.46
CA LYS A 40 -12.05 -1.38 -19.82
C LYS A 40 -13.39 -1.98 -20.23
N ARG A 41 -13.83 -3.07 -19.59
CA ARG A 41 -15.05 -3.82 -19.98
C ARG A 41 -16.13 -3.84 -18.90
N SER A 42 -15.82 -3.53 -17.65
CA SER A 42 -16.79 -3.62 -16.57
C SER A 42 -16.42 -2.76 -15.37
N GLU A 43 -17.42 -2.46 -14.55
CA GLU A 43 -17.25 -1.87 -13.24
C GLU A 43 -17.64 -2.91 -12.20
N LYS A 44 -16.78 -3.10 -11.17
CA LYS A 44 -16.97 -4.07 -10.11
C LYS A 44 -16.72 -3.44 -8.76
N VAL A 45 -17.61 -3.71 -7.81
CA VAL A 45 -17.32 -3.42 -6.40
C VAL A 45 -16.46 -4.56 -5.86
N VAL A 46 -15.29 -4.22 -5.33
CA VAL A 46 -14.34 -5.19 -4.75
C VAL A 46 -13.99 -4.78 -3.33
N ASP A 47 -13.81 -5.77 -2.46
CA ASP A 47 -13.26 -5.56 -1.13
C ASP A 47 -11.74 -5.65 -1.21
N ILE A 48 -11.07 -4.52 -0.98
CA ILE A 48 -9.60 -4.46 -1.05
C ILE A 48 -8.93 -4.73 0.30
N LYS A 49 -9.69 -4.83 1.39
CA LYS A 49 -9.11 -5.00 2.73
C LYS A 49 -8.18 -6.22 2.85
N PRO A 50 -8.53 -7.43 2.35
CA PRO A 50 -7.65 -8.59 2.43
C PRO A 50 -6.33 -8.42 1.69
N ASN A 51 -6.26 -7.51 0.73
CA ASN A 51 -5.10 -7.25 -0.11
C ASN A 51 -4.22 -6.10 0.39
N ILE A 52 -4.59 -5.49 1.53
CA ILE A 52 -3.76 -4.53 2.24
C ILE A 52 -3.06 -5.30 3.37
N TYR A 53 -1.78 -5.64 3.15
CA TYR A 53 -1.03 -6.43 4.12
C TYR A 53 -0.60 -5.60 5.32
N HIS A 54 -0.05 -4.43 5.06
CA HIS A 54 0.40 -3.48 6.08
C HIS A 54 0.11 -2.06 5.63
N ILE A 55 -0.23 -1.20 6.58
CA ILE A 55 -0.38 0.23 6.36
C ILE A 55 -0.01 0.97 7.66
N GLU A 56 0.90 1.93 7.56
CA GLU A 56 1.39 2.70 8.70
C GLU A 56 1.74 4.14 8.29
N ASN A 57 1.59 5.06 9.23
CA ASN A 57 2.04 6.45 9.05
C ASN A 57 3.54 6.61 9.31
N ASP A 58 4.10 5.77 10.18
CA ASP A 58 5.49 5.85 10.63
C ASP A 58 6.36 4.88 9.85
N MET A 59 7.48 5.38 9.34
CA MET A 59 8.45 4.58 8.58
C MET A 59 9.04 3.44 9.42
N ASP A 60 9.36 3.69 10.68
CA ASP A 60 9.97 2.67 11.55
C ASP A 60 8.99 1.55 11.84
N ALA A 61 7.72 1.87 12.12
CA ALA A 61 6.67 0.87 12.30
C ALA A 61 6.48 0.03 11.04
N PHE A 62 6.48 0.66 9.88
CA PHE A 62 6.33 -0.03 8.60
C PHE A 62 7.51 -0.97 8.33
N LYS A 63 8.75 -0.51 8.57
CA LYS A 63 9.95 -1.34 8.45
C LYS A 63 9.90 -2.57 9.36
N ASN A 64 9.43 -2.40 10.59
CA ASN A 64 9.29 -3.50 11.54
C ASN A 64 8.27 -4.53 11.07
N GLU A 65 7.13 -4.09 10.56
CA GLU A 65 6.08 -4.98 10.08
C GLU A 65 6.47 -5.74 8.82
N THR A 66 7.11 -5.05 7.89
CA THR A 66 7.53 -5.64 6.60
C THR A 66 8.87 -6.35 6.70
N LYS A 67 9.61 -6.16 7.79
CA LYS A 67 10.95 -6.71 8.01
C LYS A 67 11.92 -6.32 6.90
N ASN A 68 11.84 -5.09 6.46
CA ASN A 68 12.68 -4.53 5.40
C ASN A 68 13.09 -3.11 5.77
N ASP A 69 14.36 -2.78 5.68
CA ASP A 69 14.90 -1.43 5.91
C ASP A 69 15.01 -0.60 4.63
N TYR A 70 14.65 -1.18 3.49
CA TYR A 70 14.67 -0.54 2.17
C TYR A 70 16.04 0.00 1.75
N GLY A 71 17.13 -0.62 2.25
CA GLY A 71 18.48 -0.25 1.87
C GLY A 71 18.88 1.16 2.28
N SER A 72 18.39 1.64 3.43
CA SER A 72 18.63 3.00 3.92
C SER A 72 18.05 4.09 2.98
N LEU A 73 16.85 3.86 2.48
CA LEU A 73 16.15 4.78 1.59
C LEU A 73 16.03 6.17 2.20
N GLU A 74 16.54 7.17 1.48
CA GLU A 74 16.33 8.58 1.78
C GLU A 74 15.31 9.18 0.81
N LEU A 75 14.21 9.70 1.36
CA LEU A 75 13.22 10.43 0.57
C LEU A 75 13.55 11.92 0.63
N ASP A 76 13.39 12.60 -0.50
CA ASP A 76 13.55 14.06 -0.56
C ASP A 76 12.31 14.73 0.08
N THR A 77 12.33 14.84 1.40
CA THR A 77 11.24 15.43 2.18
C THR A 77 11.12 16.93 2.02
N ALA A 78 12.09 17.60 1.37
CA ALA A 78 12.00 19.01 1.06
C ALA A 78 10.92 19.29 -0.01
N PHE A 79 10.67 18.34 -0.90
CA PHE A 79 9.70 18.47 -1.98
C PHE A 79 8.42 17.68 -1.76
N TYR A 80 8.48 16.58 -0.99
CA TYR A 80 7.34 15.70 -0.80
C TYR A 80 7.21 15.31 0.66
N LYS A 81 6.03 15.52 1.23
CA LYS A 81 5.74 15.10 2.60
C LYS A 81 5.21 13.67 2.60
N PRO A 82 5.94 12.69 3.17
CA PRO A 82 5.40 11.34 3.35
C PRO A 82 4.19 11.36 4.30
N VAL A 83 3.13 10.66 3.93
CA VAL A 83 1.89 10.59 4.70
C VAL A 83 1.68 9.20 5.29
N PHE A 84 1.78 8.18 4.44
CA PHE A 84 1.68 6.80 4.90
C PHE A 84 2.43 5.84 3.97
N TYR A 85 2.62 4.64 4.47
CA TYR A 85 3.30 3.53 3.80
C TYR A 85 2.35 2.34 3.73
N CYS A 86 2.34 1.60 2.64
CA CYS A 86 1.50 0.43 2.52
C CYS A 86 2.14 -0.70 1.74
N GLN A 87 1.79 -1.93 2.10
CA GLN A 87 2.14 -3.14 1.38
C GLN A 87 0.86 -3.74 0.80
N LEU A 88 0.79 -3.88 -0.50
CA LEU A 88 -0.40 -4.29 -1.24
C LEU A 88 -0.12 -5.51 -2.11
N THR A 89 -1.16 -6.31 -2.36
CA THR A 89 -1.08 -7.39 -3.34
C THR A 89 -0.83 -6.82 -4.74
N ALA A 90 0.21 -7.32 -5.40
CA ALA A 90 0.52 -7.00 -6.79
C ALA A 90 0.74 -8.30 -7.57
N GLY A 91 0.10 -8.43 -8.72
CA GLY A 91 0.26 -9.62 -9.56
C GLY A 91 -0.72 -9.67 -10.71
N SER A 92 -0.66 -10.76 -11.48
CA SER A 92 -1.53 -10.94 -12.63
C SER A 92 -2.96 -11.34 -12.26
N VAL A 93 -3.15 -12.00 -11.10
CA VAL A 93 -4.47 -12.44 -10.63
C VAL A 93 -5.15 -11.33 -9.84
N VAL A 94 -4.45 -10.75 -8.85
CA VAL A 94 -4.93 -9.62 -8.05
C VAL A 94 -3.86 -8.55 -8.04
N ASN A 95 -4.25 -7.34 -8.37
CA ASN A 95 -3.37 -6.18 -8.34
C ASN A 95 -4.13 -4.99 -7.74
N ILE A 96 -3.70 -4.55 -6.56
CA ILE A 96 -4.29 -3.40 -5.87
C ILE A 96 -3.31 -2.23 -5.96
N LYS A 97 -3.74 -1.18 -6.63
CA LYS A 97 -2.94 0.05 -6.78
C LYS A 97 -3.11 0.93 -5.55
N PRO A 98 -2.06 1.67 -5.15
CA PRO A 98 -2.15 2.61 -4.02
C PRO A 98 -3.25 3.66 -4.17
N GLU A 99 -3.59 4.05 -5.39
CA GLU A 99 -4.67 4.99 -5.68
C GLU A 99 -6.02 4.50 -5.14
N LEU A 100 -6.26 3.19 -5.16
CA LEU A 100 -7.49 2.62 -4.60
C LEU A 100 -7.57 2.78 -3.08
N VAL A 101 -6.43 2.70 -2.40
CA VAL A 101 -6.35 2.96 -0.96
C VAL A 101 -6.65 4.43 -0.67
N LEU A 102 -6.12 5.34 -1.47
CA LEU A 102 -6.39 6.78 -1.34
C LEU A 102 -7.87 7.12 -1.61
N GLU A 103 -8.48 6.52 -2.61
CA GLU A 103 -9.91 6.67 -2.87
C GLU A 103 -10.76 6.18 -1.69
N ALA A 104 -10.39 5.04 -1.12
CA ALA A 104 -11.06 4.50 0.05
C ALA A 104 -10.93 5.43 1.27
N MET A 105 -9.72 5.96 1.51
CA MET A 105 -9.50 6.93 2.58
C MET A 105 -10.36 8.19 2.38
N ALA A 106 -10.41 8.72 1.17
CA ALA A 106 -11.20 9.90 0.86
C ALA A 106 -12.69 9.65 1.14
N LYS A 107 -13.20 8.51 0.69
CA LYS A 107 -14.59 8.12 0.92
C LYS A 107 -14.91 7.93 2.40
N MET A 108 -14.04 7.26 3.15
CA MET A 108 -14.23 6.99 4.58
C MET A 108 -14.13 8.24 5.45
N ASN A 109 -13.42 9.26 5.01
CA ASN A 109 -13.15 10.49 5.77
C ASN A 109 -13.83 11.73 5.19
N GLY A 110 -14.62 11.58 4.14
CA GLY A 110 -15.44 12.66 3.59
C GLY A 110 -14.68 13.77 2.87
N PHE A 111 -13.55 13.46 2.23
CA PHE A 111 -12.86 14.43 1.39
C PHE A 111 -12.76 13.94 -0.05
N GLU A 112 -12.47 14.87 -0.96
CA GLU A 112 -12.35 14.56 -2.38
C GLU A 112 -10.96 14.03 -2.72
N TYR A 113 -10.90 12.90 -3.44
CA TYR A 113 -9.66 12.35 -3.96
C TYR A 113 -9.26 13.08 -5.25
N ASN A 114 -8.04 13.62 -5.25
CA ASN A 114 -7.43 14.20 -6.45
C ASN A 114 -6.05 13.60 -6.66
N THR A 115 -5.90 12.81 -7.73
CA THR A 115 -4.64 12.14 -8.05
C THR A 115 -3.45 13.10 -8.21
N LEU A 116 -3.71 14.35 -8.59
CA LEU A 116 -2.66 15.35 -8.78
C LEU A 116 -2.04 15.85 -7.48
N ASP A 117 -2.68 15.59 -6.34
CA ASP A 117 -2.16 15.98 -5.02
C ASP A 117 -1.01 15.10 -4.54
N TYR A 118 -0.86 13.90 -5.11
CA TYR A 118 -0.01 12.86 -4.55
C TYR A 118 1.17 12.53 -5.45
N GLN A 119 2.27 12.14 -4.79
CA GLN A 119 3.40 11.46 -5.40
C GLN A 119 3.53 10.09 -4.73
N ILE A 120 3.52 9.04 -5.53
CA ILE A 120 3.58 7.65 -5.05
C ILE A 120 4.90 7.05 -5.50
N HIS A 121 5.70 6.57 -4.53
CA HIS A 121 6.96 5.90 -4.81
C HIS A 121 6.85 4.42 -4.43
N ARG A 122 7.25 3.54 -5.33
CA ARG A 122 7.36 2.13 -5.03
C ARG A 122 8.69 1.87 -4.33
N LEU A 123 8.62 1.30 -3.12
CA LEU A 123 9.78 1.02 -2.29
C LEU A 123 10.38 -0.34 -2.60
N GLU A 124 9.53 -1.36 -2.78
CA GLU A 124 9.97 -2.73 -2.99
C GLU A 124 8.85 -3.55 -3.63
N MET A 125 9.23 -4.58 -4.36
CA MET A 125 8.34 -5.64 -4.82
C MET A 125 8.76 -6.96 -4.15
N TYR A 126 7.79 -7.82 -3.88
CA TYR A 126 8.02 -9.10 -3.23
C TYR A 126 7.52 -10.24 -4.11
N ALA A 127 8.21 -11.36 -4.05
CA ALA A 127 7.72 -12.63 -4.58
C ALA A 127 7.24 -13.50 -3.44
N ASP A 128 6.12 -14.21 -3.63
CA ASP A 128 5.66 -15.22 -2.69
C ASP A 128 6.27 -16.57 -3.08
N LYS A 129 7.18 -17.07 -2.24
CA LYS A 129 7.86 -18.36 -2.47
C LYS A 129 6.94 -19.57 -2.41
N THR A 130 5.78 -19.44 -1.76
CA THR A 130 4.85 -20.55 -1.56
C THR A 130 3.76 -20.63 -2.61
N ALA A 131 3.54 -19.56 -3.37
CA ALA A 131 2.51 -19.52 -4.40
C ALA A 131 2.96 -20.22 -5.68
N LYS A 132 2.06 -21.01 -6.24
CA LYS A 132 2.20 -21.57 -7.59
C LYS A 132 1.62 -20.59 -8.60
N LYS A 133 1.91 -20.80 -9.87
CA LYS A 133 1.38 -19.96 -10.93
C LYS A 133 -0.16 -19.87 -10.86
N GLY A 134 -0.68 -18.64 -10.80
CA GLY A 134 -2.13 -18.38 -10.71
C GLY A 134 -2.72 -18.42 -9.31
N GLU A 135 -1.92 -18.72 -8.27
CA GLU A 135 -2.35 -18.65 -6.89
C GLU A 135 -2.09 -17.28 -6.29
N VAL A 136 -2.96 -16.86 -5.37
CA VAL A 136 -2.75 -15.68 -4.52
C VAL A 136 -2.89 -16.09 -3.07
N HIS A 137 -1.81 -15.95 -2.31
CA HIS A 137 -1.81 -16.20 -0.88
C HIS A 137 -1.89 -14.87 -0.13
N LEU A 138 -2.89 -14.72 0.71
CA LEU A 138 -3.05 -13.53 1.54
C LEU A 138 -2.28 -13.73 2.85
N LEU A 139 -1.85 -12.61 3.45
CA LEU A 139 -1.01 -12.63 4.65
C LEU A 139 -1.65 -13.40 5.82
N TYR A 140 -2.96 -13.30 5.97
CA TYR A 140 -3.71 -13.89 7.08
C TYR A 140 -4.62 -15.05 6.65
N SER A 141 -4.34 -15.69 5.51
CA SER A 141 -5.08 -16.86 5.04
C SER A 141 -4.55 -18.14 5.70
N GLU A 142 -5.27 -19.28 5.50
CA GLU A 142 -4.82 -20.60 5.97
C GLU A 142 -3.46 -21.00 5.38
N THR A 143 -3.18 -20.54 4.16
CA THR A 143 -1.87 -20.71 3.53
C THR A 143 -1.24 -19.32 3.40
N PRO A 144 -0.57 -18.82 4.46
CA PRO A 144 0.00 -17.47 4.42
C PRO A 144 1.14 -17.38 3.40
N CYS A 145 1.27 -16.19 2.82
CA CYS A 145 2.35 -15.92 1.87
C CYS A 145 3.72 -15.88 2.58
N SER A 146 4.74 -16.31 1.86
CA SER A 146 6.14 -16.17 2.28
C SER A 146 6.81 -15.15 1.35
N LEU A 147 6.82 -13.89 1.77
CA LEU A 147 7.27 -12.77 0.94
C LEU A 147 8.79 -12.59 1.02
N VAL A 148 9.41 -12.47 -0.14
CA VAL A 148 10.84 -12.20 -0.29
C VAL A 148 11.01 -10.99 -1.20
N PRO A 149 11.77 -9.96 -0.77
CA PRO A 149 12.06 -8.83 -1.63
C PRO A 149 12.72 -9.26 -2.95
N LEU A 150 12.29 -8.69 -4.07
CA LEU A 150 12.87 -9.02 -5.37
C LEU A 150 14.36 -8.68 -5.44
N SER A 151 14.80 -7.67 -4.69
CA SER A 151 16.21 -7.33 -4.57
C SER A 151 17.08 -8.46 -3.99
N GLU A 152 16.47 -9.38 -3.22
CA GLU A 152 17.14 -10.51 -2.57
C GLU A 152 16.82 -11.86 -3.21
N PHE A 153 15.77 -11.95 -4.00
CA PHE A 153 15.27 -13.20 -4.57
C PHE A 153 16.33 -13.93 -5.40
N GLY A 154 16.98 -13.22 -6.31
CA GLY A 154 18.04 -13.79 -7.14
C GLY A 154 19.30 -14.19 -6.35
N LYS A 155 19.61 -13.49 -5.27
CA LYS A 155 20.75 -13.82 -4.40
C LYS A 155 20.53 -15.12 -3.64
N GLN A 156 19.30 -15.42 -3.25
CA GLN A 156 18.95 -16.65 -2.53
C GLN A 156 19.00 -17.88 -3.44
N GLU A 157 18.69 -17.72 -4.72
CA GLU A 157 18.77 -18.81 -5.70
C GLU A 157 20.20 -19.12 -6.13
N MET A 158 21.09 -18.16 -6.04
CA MET A 158 22.51 -18.31 -6.38
C MET A 158 23.36 -18.86 -5.24
N ALA A 159 22.82 -18.98 -4.08
CA ALA A 159 23.54 -19.49 -2.90
C ALA A 159 23.46 -21.07 -2.82
#